data_6022c8b86c6e20e2155e4a98c6d7afee
#
_entry.id   6022c8b86c6e20e2155e4a98c6d7afee
#
_cell.length_a   1.000
_cell.length_b   1.000
_cell.length_c   1.000
_cell.angle_alpha   90.00
_cell.angle_beta   90.00
_cell.angle_gamma   90.00
#
_symmetry.space_group_name_H-M   'P 1'
#
loop_
_entity.id
_entity.type
_entity.pdbx_description
1 polymer ?
#
loop_
_entity_poly.entity_id
_entity_poly.type
_entity_poly.pdbx_seq_one_letter_code
_entity_poly.pdbx_strand_id
1 'polypeptide(L)'
;MHYGVVSPTGDLVHYTPVPLPGPRLPHDMTFTENYSILNDCPLFWKEDLIDRGIYATQFHRDMPTRLGVIPRYGTEKDIKWFECDATYVLHWINAYEEGNEIVVDGYFQFDPSPGVAPDATLEQRMFRFLDLFALQSRPYRWRLNMKTGTVKEGPLSDTITEFGMINALTAGKKYEWVYSTIPAVGWFGFEGIIKHNVVTGTEENYRLPDGVYASETVFAPRSSPRSEDDGYL
;
A
#
# COMPACT_ATOMS: atom_id res chain seq x y z
N MET A 1 -17.45 6.38 -1.81
CA MET A 1 -16.93 4.99 -1.82
C MET A 1 -17.93 4.09 -1.09
N HIS A 2 -17.87 2.78 -1.29
CA HIS A 2 -18.65 1.82 -0.51
C HIS A 2 -17.73 0.73 0.01
N TYR A 3 -18.05 0.22 1.19
CA TYR A 3 -17.36 -0.91 1.81
C TYR A 3 -18.32 -2.09 1.89
N GLY A 4 -17.86 -3.27 1.56
CA GLY A 4 -18.67 -4.49 1.62
C GLY A 4 -17.85 -5.71 2.03
N VAL A 5 -18.54 -6.70 2.60
CA VAL A 5 -17.96 -7.99 2.96
C VAL A 5 -18.71 -9.08 2.19
N VAL A 6 -17.94 -9.94 1.53
CA VAL A 6 -18.45 -11.11 0.81
C VAL A 6 -18.07 -12.35 1.59
N SER A 7 -19.04 -13.26 1.77
CA SER A 7 -18.83 -14.53 2.46
C SER A 7 -17.98 -15.50 1.63
N PRO A 8 -17.45 -16.59 2.22
CA PRO A 8 -16.78 -17.64 1.45
C PRO A 8 -17.68 -18.34 0.41
N THR A 9 -18.99 -18.23 0.54
CA THR A 9 -19.99 -18.75 -0.41
C THR A 9 -20.33 -17.75 -1.53
N GLY A 10 -19.72 -16.54 -1.52
CA GLY A 10 -19.93 -15.52 -2.54
C GLY A 10 -21.11 -14.56 -2.25
N ASP A 11 -21.74 -14.65 -1.09
CA ASP A 11 -22.86 -13.80 -0.72
C ASP A 11 -22.37 -12.44 -0.18
N LEU A 12 -22.97 -11.33 -0.61
CA LEU A 12 -22.74 -10.02 -0.01
C LEU A 12 -23.43 -9.96 1.35
N VAL A 13 -22.66 -10.14 2.43
CA VAL A 13 -23.18 -10.24 3.81
C VAL A 13 -23.14 -8.91 4.57
N HIS A 14 -22.43 -7.92 4.05
CA HIS A 14 -22.40 -6.56 4.60
C HIS A 14 -22.13 -5.54 3.51
N TYR A 15 -22.78 -4.36 3.61
CA TYR A 15 -22.58 -3.27 2.66
C TYR A 15 -22.94 -1.92 3.32
N THR A 16 -22.03 -0.96 3.27
CA THR A 16 -22.22 0.38 3.85
C THR A 16 -21.57 1.47 3.00
N PRO A 17 -22.16 2.66 2.89
CA PRO A 17 -21.49 3.80 2.27
C PRO A 17 -20.33 4.29 3.13
N VAL A 18 -19.29 4.80 2.48
CA VAL A 18 -18.16 5.48 3.10
C VAL A 18 -18.00 6.84 2.40
N PRO A 19 -18.55 7.91 2.96
CA PRO A 19 -18.41 9.24 2.38
C PRO A 19 -16.98 9.73 2.46
N LEU A 20 -16.41 10.09 1.31
CA LEU A 20 -15.12 10.76 1.20
C LEU A 20 -15.31 12.18 0.67
N PRO A 21 -14.51 13.16 1.13
CA PRO A 21 -14.65 14.56 0.72
C PRO A 21 -13.99 14.81 -0.64
N GLY A 22 -14.56 14.27 -1.72
CA GLY A 22 -14.12 14.53 -3.10
C GLY A 22 -13.61 13.29 -3.85
N PRO A 23 -13.12 13.48 -5.08
CA PRO A 23 -12.82 12.42 -6.05
C PRO A 23 -11.44 11.79 -5.77
N ARG A 24 -11.40 10.91 -4.80
CA ARG A 24 -10.21 10.18 -4.36
C ARG A 24 -9.86 9.03 -5.32
N LEU A 25 -8.63 8.56 -5.22
CA LEU A 25 -8.15 7.37 -5.93
C LEU A 25 -7.66 6.31 -4.91
N PRO A 26 -8.56 5.62 -4.18
CA PRO A 26 -8.16 4.46 -3.40
C PRO A 26 -7.85 3.31 -4.37
N HIS A 27 -6.59 2.83 -4.36
CA HIS A 27 -6.16 1.76 -5.27
C HIS A 27 -6.28 0.40 -4.61
N ASP A 28 -5.89 0.31 -3.34
CA ASP A 28 -5.82 -0.93 -2.57
C ASP A 28 -6.36 -0.70 -1.16
N MET A 29 -6.58 -1.78 -0.41
CA MET A 29 -6.98 -1.75 1.00
C MET A 29 -6.35 -2.92 1.74
N THR A 30 -6.22 -2.80 3.06
CA THR A 30 -5.76 -3.88 3.93
C THR A 30 -6.73 -4.16 5.07
N PHE A 31 -6.50 -5.24 5.81
CA PHE A 31 -7.39 -5.68 6.89
C PHE A 31 -6.62 -6.39 8.01
N THR A 32 -7.24 -6.44 9.18
CA THR A 32 -6.84 -7.28 10.32
C THR A 32 -7.88 -8.39 10.53
N GLU A 33 -7.76 -9.14 11.60
CA GLU A 33 -8.79 -10.14 11.95
C GLU A 33 -10.18 -9.50 12.16
N ASN A 34 -10.24 -8.30 12.79
CA ASN A 34 -11.51 -7.68 13.16
C ASN A 34 -11.84 -6.39 12.41
N TYR A 35 -10.87 -5.78 11.72
CA TYR A 35 -11.03 -4.48 11.07
C TYR A 35 -10.61 -4.52 9.61
N SER A 36 -11.15 -3.59 8.84
CA SER A 36 -10.63 -3.21 7.53
C SER A 36 -10.09 -1.79 7.60
N ILE A 37 -9.02 -1.53 6.86
CA ILE A 37 -8.35 -0.23 6.82
C ILE A 37 -8.62 0.40 5.46
N LEU A 38 -9.34 1.51 5.50
CA LEU A 38 -9.68 2.32 4.35
C LEU A 38 -8.69 3.47 4.25
N ASN A 39 -8.36 3.89 3.05
CA ASN A 39 -7.45 5.01 2.85
C ASN A 39 -8.13 6.19 2.14
N ASP A 40 -7.78 7.38 2.56
CA ASP A 40 -8.16 8.66 1.96
C ASP A 40 -6.87 9.47 1.77
N CYS A 41 -6.12 9.08 0.74
CA CYS A 41 -4.88 9.76 0.36
C CYS A 41 -5.19 11.07 -0.38
N PRO A 42 -4.35 12.12 -0.22
CA PRO A 42 -4.57 13.41 -0.86
C PRO A 42 -4.18 13.44 -2.35
N LEU A 43 -4.54 12.38 -3.09
CA LEU A 43 -4.40 12.26 -4.53
C LEU A 43 -5.79 12.27 -5.17
N PHE A 44 -6.12 13.34 -5.88
CA PHE A 44 -7.47 13.58 -6.41
C PHE A 44 -7.50 13.52 -7.91
N TRP A 45 -8.59 13.02 -8.46
CA TRP A 45 -8.92 13.23 -9.86
C TRP A 45 -9.19 14.71 -10.14
N LYS A 46 -8.73 15.21 -11.28
CA LYS A 46 -9.10 16.54 -11.79
C LYS A 46 -10.45 16.44 -12.50
N GLU A 47 -11.51 16.78 -11.78
CA GLU A 47 -12.89 16.66 -12.26
C GLU A 47 -13.12 17.42 -13.56
N ASP A 48 -12.56 18.62 -13.70
CA ASP A 48 -12.65 19.46 -14.89
C ASP A 48 -12.03 18.84 -16.16
N LEU A 49 -11.14 17.87 -15.98
CA LEU A 49 -10.50 17.13 -17.07
C LEU A 49 -11.24 15.84 -17.41
N ILE A 50 -11.92 15.21 -16.43
CA ILE A 50 -12.68 13.97 -16.66
C ILE A 50 -13.76 14.17 -17.71
N ASP A 51 -14.50 15.28 -17.64
CA ASP A 51 -15.55 15.62 -18.64
C ASP A 51 -14.99 15.77 -20.05
N ARG A 52 -13.69 15.99 -20.19
CA ARG A 52 -12.96 16.08 -21.44
C ARG A 52 -12.32 14.76 -21.87
N GLY A 53 -12.55 13.67 -21.12
CA GLY A 53 -11.94 12.36 -21.33
C GLY A 53 -10.47 12.29 -20.93
N ILE A 54 -9.97 13.23 -20.11
CA ILE A 54 -8.58 13.28 -19.66
C ILE A 54 -8.53 12.81 -18.20
N TYR A 55 -7.93 11.67 -17.96
CA TYR A 55 -7.76 11.08 -16.63
C TYR A 55 -6.43 11.53 -16.02
N ALA A 56 -6.47 12.61 -15.25
CA ALA A 56 -5.31 13.15 -14.56
C ALA A 56 -5.57 13.29 -13.06
N THR A 57 -4.54 13.10 -12.26
CA THR A 57 -4.57 13.26 -10.82
C THR A 57 -3.74 14.45 -10.37
N GLN A 58 -4.00 14.92 -9.15
CA GLN A 58 -3.21 15.94 -8.47
C GLN A 58 -2.99 15.53 -7.04
N PHE A 59 -1.74 15.58 -6.60
CA PHE A 59 -1.37 15.37 -5.20
C PHE A 59 -1.36 16.70 -4.45
N HIS A 60 -1.98 16.72 -3.25
CA HIS A 60 -2.09 17.88 -2.38
C HIS A 60 -1.21 17.69 -1.14
N ARG A 61 0.02 18.23 -1.17
CA ARG A 61 1.05 18.03 -0.13
C ARG A 61 0.70 18.63 1.23
N ASP A 62 -0.21 19.60 1.26
CA ASP A 62 -0.70 20.31 2.44
C ASP A 62 -1.91 19.65 3.11
N MET A 63 -2.36 18.53 2.57
CA MET A 63 -3.46 17.75 3.14
C MET A 63 -2.91 16.44 3.71
N PRO A 64 -3.41 16.00 4.89
CA PRO A 64 -3.00 14.72 5.46
C PRO A 64 -3.53 13.53 4.66
N THR A 65 -2.80 12.42 4.69
CA THR A 65 -3.39 11.10 4.42
C THR A 65 -4.24 10.70 5.61
N ARG A 66 -5.43 10.14 5.38
CA ARG A 66 -6.26 9.62 6.46
C ARG A 66 -6.45 8.12 6.30
N LEU A 67 -6.25 7.40 7.40
CA LEU A 67 -6.53 5.98 7.50
C LEU A 67 -7.80 5.77 8.32
N GLY A 68 -8.81 5.13 7.73
CA GLY A 68 -10.08 4.84 8.38
C GLY A 68 -10.13 3.38 8.84
N VAL A 69 -10.16 3.17 10.15
CA VAL A 69 -10.30 1.83 10.75
C VAL A 69 -11.78 1.56 10.96
N ILE A 70 -12.33 0.62 10.20
CA ILE A 70 -13.74 0.20 10.29
C ILE A 70 -13.82 -1.23 10.83
N PRO A 71 -14.66 -1.53 11.85
CA PRO A 71 -14.96 -2.93 12.22
C PRO A 71 -15.47 -3.69 10.98
N ARG A 72 -15.12 -4.96 10.84
CA ARG A 72 -15.43 -5.76 9.62
C ARG A 72 -16.91 -5.68 9.18
N TYR A 73 -17.82 -5.57 10.11
CA TYR A 73 -19.26 -5.41 9.86
C TYR A 73 -19.80 -4.07 10.38
N GLY A 74 -18.92 -3.07 10.52
CA GLY A 74 -19.26 -1.73 10.96
C GLY A 74 -19.86 -0.87 9.84
N THR A 75 -20.46 0.24 10.26
CA THR A 75 -21.03 1.25 9.37
C THR A 75 -20.10 2.47 9.28
N GLU A 76 -20.47 3.43 8.45
CA GLU A 76 -19.76 4.73 8.34
C GLU A 76 -19.55 5.44 9.69
N LYS A 77 -20.49 5.23 10.66
CA LYS A 77 -20.44 5.85 12.00
C LYS A 77 -19.41 5.20 12.92
N ASP A 78 -18.99 3.99 12.60
CA ASP A 78 -18.04 3.20 13.38
C ASP A 78 -16.60 3.41 12.90
N ILE A 79 -16.40 4.16 11.80
CA ILE A 79 -15.07 4.42 11.26
C ILE A 79 -14.32 5.39 12.18
N LYS A 80 -13.16 4.95 12.66
CA LYS A 80 -12.22 5.82 13.33
C LYS A 80 -11.15 6.29 12.35
N TRP A 81 -11.11 7.57 12.06
CA TRP A 81 -10.15 8.20 11.17
C TRP A 81 -8.90 8.65 11.91
N PHE A 82 -7.73 8.41 11.30
CA PHE A 82 -6.41 8.81 11.78
C PHE A 82 -5.74 9.65 10.71
N GLU A 83 -5.19 10.81 11.09
CA GLU A 83 -4.41 11.67 10.21
C GLU A 83 -2.94 11.29 10.28
N CYS A 84 -2.32 11.13 9.12
CA CYS A 84 -0.95 10.69 8.88
C CYS A 84 -0.25 11.66 7.95
N ASP A 85 1.06 11.56 7.81
CA ASP A 85 1.83 12.34 6.85
C ASP A 85 1.31 12.19 5.43
N ALA A 86 1.37 13.26 4.66
CA ALA A 86 0.83 13.31 3.31
C ALA A 86 1.60 12.37 2.37
N THR A 87 0.92 11.36 1.86
CA THR A 87 1.47 10.38 0.91
C THR A 87 0.38 9.82 0.01
N TYR A 88 0.78 9.09 -1.01
CA TYR A 88 -0.07 8.13 -1.71
C TYR A 88 0.43 6.72 -1.47
N VAL A 89 -0.47 5.81 -1.16
CA VAL A 89 -0.15 4.38 -1.01
C VAL A 89 -0.75 3.65 -2.20
N LEU A 90 0.09 3.03 -3.01
CA LEU A 90 -0.35 2.20 -4.12
C LEU A 90 -0.75 0.82 -3.60
N HIS A 91 0.15 0.15 -2.88
CA HIS A 91 -0.11 -1.16 -2.30
C HIS A 91 0.14 -1.21 -0.80
N TRP A 92 -0.70 -1.97 -0.11
CA TRP A 92 -0.52 -2.33 1.29
C TRP A 92 0.24 -3.66 1.40
N ILE A 93 1.03 -3.81 2.45
CA ILE A 93 1.75 -5.06 2.73
C ILE A 93 0.88 -5.96 3.61
N ASN A 94 0.50 -5.47 4.79
CA ASN A 94 -0.33 -6.19 5.75
C ASN A 94 -0.86 -5.24 6.83
N ALA A 95 -1.83 -5.70 7.62
CA ALA A 95 -2.19 -5.03 8.86
C ALA A 95 -2.50 -6.07 9.95
N TYR A 96 -2.28 -5.70 11.22
CA TYR A 96 -2.58 -6.57 12.35
C TYR A 96 -2.89 -5.78 13.62
N GLU A 97 -3.44 -6.47 14.60
CA GLU A 97 -3.80 -5.91 15.90
C GLU A 97 -2.71 -6.20 16.93
N GLU A 98 -2.26 -5.19 17.67
CA GLU A 98 -1.28 -5.34 18.74
C GLU A 98 -1.67 -4.50 19.96
N GLY A 99 -2.27 -5.13 20.95
CA GLY A 99 -2.79 -4.45 22.15
C GLY A 99 -3.90 -3.45 21.80
N ASN A 100 -3.66 -2.14 21.99
CA ASN A 100 -4.61 -1.09 21.62
C ASN A 100 -4.29 -0.46 20.27
N GLU A 101 -3.38 -1.02 19.50
CA GLU A 101 -2.94 -0.45 18.23
C GLU A 101 -3.33 -1.35 17.05
N ILE A 102 -3.70 -0.70 15.95
CA ILE A 102 -3.70 -1.30 14.63
C ILE A 102 -2.37 -0.94 13.99
N VAL A 103 -1.59 -1.94 13.64
CA VAL A 103 -0.34 -1.79 12.90
C VAL A 103 -0.63 -2.01 11.43
N VAL A 104 -0.25 -1.06 10.60
CA VAL A 104 -0.49 -1.09 9.15
C VAL A 104 0.84 -0.90 8.44
N ASP A 105 1.18 -1.79 7.54
CA ASP A 105 2.37 -1.71 6.71
C ASP A 105 1.98 -1.56 5.24
N GLY A 106 2.69 -0.71 4.52
CA GLY A 106 2.45 -0.42 3.10
C GLY A 106 3.62 0.36 2.51
N TYR A 107 3.41 0.93 1.33
CA TYR A 107 4.45 1.68 0.64
C TYR A 107 4.14 3.17 0.67
N PHE A 108 4.97 3.92 1.41
CA PHE A 108 4.90 5.38 1.46
C PHE A 108 5.66 5.97 0.26
N GLN A 109 4.99 6.73 -0.57
CA GLN A 109 5.61 7.49 -1.64
C GLN A 109 6.10 8.84 -1.09
N PHE A 110 7.41 9.04 -1.04
CA PHE A 110 8.03 10.29 -0.57
C PHE A 110 7.92 11.40 -1.61
N ASP A 111 7.74 11.06 -2.88
CA ASP A 111 7.41 12.00 -3.96
C ASP A 111 6.25 11.51 -4.83
N PRO A 112 4.99 11.60 -4.36
CA PRO A 112 3.82 11.14 -5.12
C PRO A 112 3.55 11.95 -6.40
N SER A 113 4.27 13.05 -6.61
CA SER A 113 4.15 13.91 -7.80
C SER A 113 5.52 14.37 -8.25
N PRO A 114 6.35 13.45 -8.78
CA PRO A 114 7.71 13.78 -9.18
C PRO A 114 7.72 14.83 -10.30
N GLY A 115 8.68 15.73 -10.21
CA GLY A 115 8.94 16.71 -11.27
C GLY A 115 9.33 16.03 -12.59
N VAL A 116 9.16 16.74 -13.67
CA VAL A 116 9.56 16.26 -15.00
C VAL A 116 10.75 17.09 -15.48
N ALA A 117 11.82 16.41 -15.90
CA ALA A 117 12.97 17.09 -16.50
C ALA A 117 12.56 17.93 -17.73
N PRO A 118 13.16 19.10 -17.94
CA PRO A 118 12.79 19.97 -19.08
C PRO A 118 12.93 19.28 -20.43
N ASP A 119 13.88 18.37 -20.56
CA ASP A 119 14.21 17.59 -21.75
C ASP A 119 13.56 16.21 -21.81
N ALA A 120 12.67 15.90 -20.84
CA ALA A 120 11.98 14.61 -20.79
C ALA A 120 11.17 14.36 -22.06
N THR A 121 11.19 13.11 -22.53
CA THR A 121 10.38 12.66 -23.68
C THR A 121 8.89 12.71 -23.36
N LEU A 122 8.05 12.60 -24.39
CA LEU A 122 6.60 12.55 -24.20
C LEU A 122 6.20 11.35 -23.32
N GLU A 123 6.81 10.20 -23.52
CA GLU A 123 6.58 8.97 -22.74
C GLU A 123 6.92 9.17 -21.27
N GLN A 124 8.09 9.74 -20.97
CA GLN A 124 8.49 10.04 -19.58
C GLN A 124 7.51 11.00 -18.91
N ARG A 125 7.00 11.99 -19.65
CA ARG A 125 5.98 12.93 -19.12
C ARG A 125 4.64 12.24 -18.85
N MET A 126 4.21 11.34 -19.74
CA MET A 126 2.94 10.63 -19.63
C MET A 126 2.98 9.56 -18.52
N PHE A 127 4.09 8.82 -18.42
CA PHE A 127 4.21 7.65 -17.53
C PHE A 127 4.97 7.92 -16.24
N ARG A 128 5.30 9.18 -15.92
CA ARG A 128 6.04 9.53 -14.70
C ARG A 128 5.42 8.99 -13.40
N PHE A 129 4.12 8.77 -13.37
CA PHE A 129 3.41 8.19 -12.23
C PHE A 129 3.51 6.67 -12.15
N LEU A 130 4.11 6.03 -13.15
CA LEU A 130 4.43 4.60 -13.17
C LEU A 130 5.91 4.34 -12.89
N ASP A 131 6.74 5.37 -12.81
CA ASP A 131 8.13 5.27 -12.37
C ASP A 131 8.18 5.20 -10.84
N LEU A 132 8.06 4.01 -10.29
CA LEU A 132 8.03 3.77 -8.85
C LEU A 132 9.34 4.19 -8.17
N PHE A 133 10.45 4.19 -8.90
CA PHE A 133 11.71 4.71 -8.41
C PHE A 133 11.66 6.23 -8.21
N ALA A 134 11.10 6.96 -9.18
CA ALA A 134 10.91 8.42 -9.07
C ALA A 134 9.90 8.80 -8.00
N LEU A 135 8.88 7.98 -7.76
CA LEU A 135 7.92 8.15 -6.67
C LEU A 135 8.54 7.94 -5.28
N GLN A 136 9.76 7.41 -5.20
CA GLN A 136 10.48 7.15 -3.95
C GLN A 136 9.67 6.27 -2.97
N SER A 137 9.05 5.21 -3.52
CA SER A 137 8.21 4.27 -2.74
C SER A 137 9.06 3.42 -1.80
N ARG A 138 8.74 3.40 -0.52
CA ARG A 138 9.46 2.64 0.52
C ARG A 138 8.53 1.94 1.47
N PRO A 139 8.92 0.77 2.02
CA PRO A 139 8.16 0.12 3.10
C PRO A 139 8.06 1.03 4.32
N TYR A 140 6.86 1.17 4.83
CA TYR A 140 6.53 2.12 5.89
C TYR A 140 5.50 1.55 6.83
N ARG A 141 5.54 1.92 8.10
CA ARG A 141 4.64 1.46 9.16
C ARG A 141 3.89 2.59 9.81
N TRP A 142 2.58 2.42 9.93
CA TRP A 142 1.68 3.24 10.74
C TRP A 142 1.19 2.43 11.94
N ARG A 143 1.26 3.02 13.13
CA ARG A 143 0.71 2.47 14.36
C ARG A 143 -0.41 3.38 14.85
N LEU A 144 -1.63 2.92 14.72
CA LEU A 144 -2.86 3.66 14.97
C LEU A 144 -3.42 3.28 16.34
N ASN A 145 -3.31 4.13 17.34
CA ASN A 145 -3.79 3.80 18.68
C ASN A 145 -5.31 3.99 18.77
N MET A 146 -6.03 2.88 18.86
CA MET A 146 -7.50 2.86 18.89
C MET A 146 -8.08 3.50 20.16
N LYS A 147 -7.33 3.57 21.25
CA LYS A 147 -7.79 4.18 22.51
C LYS A 147 -7.58 5.69 22.54
N THR A 148 -6.39 6.15 22.15
CA THR A 148 -6.00 7.56 22.28
C THR A 148 -6.25 8.38 21.01
N GLY A 149 -6.32 7.73 19.84
CA GLY A 149 -6.40 8.39 18.53
C GLY A 149 -5.05 8.88 18.01
N THR A 150 -3.96 8.57 18.69
CA THR A 150 -2.61 8.98 18.25
C THR A 150 -2.06 8.05 17.17
N VAL A 151 -1.21 8.62 16.32
CA VAL A 151 -0.46 7.90 15.27
C VAL A 151 1.02 7.97 15.61
N LYS A 152 1.73 6.84 15.39
CA LYS A 152 3.18 6.79 15.26
C LYS A 152 3.49 6.19 13.91
N GLU A 153 4.37 6.81 13.16
CA GLU A 153 4.67 6.37 11.79
C GLU A 153 6.13 6.55 11.44
N GLY A 154 6.64 5.73 10.50
CA GLY A 154 8.02 5.80 10.05
C GLY A 154 8.39 4.69 9.07
N PRO A 155 9.52 4.86 8.34
CA PRO A 155 9.99 3.87 7.39
C PRO A 155 10.42 2.57 8.09
N LEU A 156 10.15 1.45 7.44
CA LEU A 156 10.68 0.13 7.78
C LEU A 156 12.03 -0.11 7.10
N SER A 157 12.25 0.52 5.95
CA SER A 157 13.47 0.43 5.15
C SER A 157 13.63 1.70 4.31
N ASP A 158 14.90 2.04 4.00
CA ASP A 158 15.24 3.11 3.06
C ASP A 158 15.31 2.61 1.61
N THR A 159 15.20 1.30 1.39
CA THR A 159 15.25 0.69 0.06
C THR A 159 13.97 0.98 -0.71
N ILE A 160 14.11 1.51 -1.93
CA ILE A 160 12.96 1.76 -2.82
C ILE A 160 12.46 0.42 -3.34
N THR A 161 11.21 0.08 -2.99
CA THR A 161 10.56 -1.17 -3.36
C THR A 161 9.05 -0.98 -3.50
N GLU A 162 8.38 -1.94 -4.10
CA GLU A 162 6.92 -1.97 -4.25
C GLU A 162 6.40 -3.40 -4.41
N PHE A 163 5.08 -3.58 -4.52
CA PHE A 163 4.42 -4.87 -4.72
C PHE A 163 4.81 -5.90 -3.64
N GLY A 164 4.67 -5.52 -2.37
CA GLY A 164 4.99 -6.41 -1.26
C GLY A 164 3.98 -7.53 -1.08
N MET A 165 4.49 -8.75 -1.13
CA MET A 165 3.73 -9.95 -0.85
C MET A 165 4.22 -10.60 0.43
N ILE A 166 3.30 -11.19 1.18
CA ILE A 166 3.58 -11.93 2.41
C ILE A 166 3.16 -13.40 2.26
N ASN A 167 3.51 -14.21 3.23
CA ASN A 167 2.87 -15.51 3.38
C ASN A 167 1.38 -15.29 3.68
N ALA A 168 0.49 -15.72 2.79
CA ALA A 168 -0.96 -15.52 2.91
C ALA A 168 -1.55 -16.10 4.22
N LEU A 169 -0.88 -17.04 4.88
CA LEU A 169 -1.30 -17.59 6.17
C LEU A 169 -1.15 -16.57 7.33
N THR A 170 -0.37 -15.52 7.13
CA THR A 170 -0.18 -14.42 8.08
C THR A 170 -0.99 -13.15 7.73
N ALA A 171 -1.79 -13.20 6.67
CA ALA A 171 -2.63 -12.06 6.28
C ALA A 171 -3.58 -11.67 7.43
N GLY A 172 -3.59 -10.38 7.80
CA GLY A 172 -4.36 -9.87 8.93
C GLY A 172 -3.78 -10.14 10.31
N LYS A 173 -2.61 -10.76 10.40
CA LYS A 173 -1.92 -11.16 11.64
C LYS A 173 -0.50 -10.63 11.68
N LYS A 174 0.11 -10.68 12.88
CA LYS A 174 1.54 -10.37 13.02
C LYS A 174 2.39 -11.28 12.14
N TYR A 175 3.39 -10.71 11.50
CA TYR A 175 4.24 -11.36 10.52
C TYR A 175 5.68 -10.85 10.62
N GLU A 176 6.60 -11.50 9.93
CA GLU A 176 8.02 -11.14 9.95
C GLU A 176 8.58 -10.85 8.56
N TRP A 177 8.03 -11.46 7.49
CA TRP A 177 8.65 -11.43 6.17
C TRP A 177 7.75 -10.84 5.10
N VAL A 178 8.34 -9.95 4.29
CA VAL A 178 7.74 -9.42 3.07
C VAL A 178 8.68 -9.61 1.88
N TYR A 179 8.10 -9.92 0.74
CA TYR A 179 8.79 -10.11 -0.54
C TYR A 179 8.32 -9.03 -1.49
N SER A 180 9.21 -8.10 -1.83
CA SER A 180 8.89 -6.93 -2.64
C SER A 180 9.66 -6.97 -3.95
N THR A 181 9.20 -6.23 -4.93
CA THR A 181 9.94 -6.01 -6.17
C THR A 181 10.84 -4.78 -6.06
N ILE A 182 11.98 -4.80 -6.75
CA ILE A 182 12.90 -3.68 -6.86
C ILE A 182 12.62 -2.98 -8.20
N PRO A 183 12.09 -1.73 -8.19
CA PRO A 183 11.75 -1.05 -9.43
C PRO A 183 13.00 -0.67 -10.24
N ALA A 184 12.87 -0.76 -11.56
CA ALA A 184 13.84 -0.20 -12.49
C ALA A 184 13.76 1.32 -12.51
N VAL A 185 14.89 1.97 -12.77
CA VAL A 185 14.95 3.43 -12.88
C VAL A 185 14.37 3.89 -14.21
N GLY A 186 13.47 4.86 -14.17
CA GLY A 186 13.00 5.59 -15.34
C GLY A 186 11.81 4.98 -16.08
N TRP A 187 11.30 3.82 -15.64
CA TRP A 187 10.12 3.21 -16.27
C TRP A 187 9.42 2.19 -15.34
N PHE A 188 8.24 1.70 -15.76
CA PHE A 188 7.49 0.68 -15.03
C PHE A 188 8.04 -0.71 -15.34
N GLY A 189 8.94 -1.18 -14.50
CA GLY A 189 9.55 -2.51 -14.58
C GLY A 189 10.27 -2.86 -13.29
N PHE A 190 10.57 -4.13 -13.07
CA PHE A 190 11.15 -4.63 -11.83
C PHE A 190 12.36 -5.50 -12.13
N GLU A 191 13.53 -5.06 -11.69
CA GLU A 191 14.83 -5.69 -11.98
C GLU A 191 15.33 -6.62 -10.87
N GLY A 192 14.50 -6.88 -9.87
CA GLY A 192 14.86 -7.76 -8.76
C GLY A 192 13.75 -7.96 -7.76
N ILE A 193 14.05 -8.83 -6.81
CA ILE A 193 13.21 -9.16 -5.67
C ILE A 193 14.02 -8.92 -4.39
N ILE A 194 13.37 -8.42 -3.36
CA ILE A 194 13.93 -8.25 -2.03
C ILE A 194 13.07 -8.98 -1.01
N LYS A 195 13.72 -9.73 -0.14
CA LYS A 195 13.13 -10.32 1.06
C LYS A 195 13.52 -9.46 2.25
N HIS A 196 12.55 -8.91 2.96
CA HIS A 196 12.77 -8.01 4.08
C HIS A 196 12.12 -8.56 5.34
N ASN A 197 12.87 -8.62 6.45
CA ASN A 197 12.34 -8.93 7.77
C ASN A 197 11.90 -7.63 8.46
N VAL A 198 10.59 -7.46 8.63
CA VAL A 198 10.00 -6.23 9.19
C VAL A 198 10.20 -6.06 10.71
N VAL A 199 10.78 -7.07 11.37
CA VAL A 199 11.10 -7.05 12.80
C VAL A 199 12.55 -6.66 13.06
N THR A 200 13.48 -7.25 12.29
CA THR A 200 14.94 -7.04 12.44
C THR A 200 15.49 -5.98 11.51
N GLY A 201 14.78 -5.64 10.43
CA GLY A 201 15.24 -4.75 9.38
C GLY A 201 16.26 -5.38 8.42
N THR A 202 16.49 -6.71 8.51
CA THR A 202 17.42 -7.39 7.59
C THR A 202 16.82 -7.56 6.20
N GLU A 203 17.66 -7.40 5.17
CA GLU A 203 17.26 -7.49 3.77
C GLU A 203 18.17 -8.45 2.99
N GLU A 204 17.54 -9.24 2.12
CA GLU A 204 18.22 -10.10 1.16
C GLU A 204 17.74 -9.73 -0.25
N ASN A 205 18.68 -9.37 -1.13
CA ASN A 205 18.39 -8.90 -2.48
C ASN A 205 18.72 -9.97 -3.52
N TYR A 206 17.83 -10.18 -4.47
CA TYR A 206 18.07 -10.95 -5.66
C TYR A 206 17.85 -10.10 -6.91
N ARG A 207 18.94 -9.77 -7.62
CA ARG A 207 18.87 -9.04 -8.89
C ARG A 207 18.71 -10.03 -10.04
N LEU A 208 17.78 -9.71 -10.93
CA LEU A 208 17.55 -10.51 -12.12
C LEU A 208 18.62 -10.22 -13.18
N PRO A 209 18.92 -11.19 -14.07
CA PRO A 209 19.82 -10.96 -15.19
C PRO A 209 19.31 -9.85 -16.12
N ASP A 210 20.22 -9.20 -16.85
CA ASP A 210 19.88 -8.17 -17.83
C ASP A 210 18.81 -8.66 -18.82
N GLY A 211 17.77 -7.83 -18.99
CA GLY A 211 16.63 -8.12 -19.87
C GLY A 211 15.58 -9.06 -19.26
N VAL A 212 15.76 -9.47 -18.01
CA VAL A 212 14.76 -10.26 -17.25
C VAL A 212 14.10 -9.35 -16.21
N TYR A 213 12.78 -9.39 -16.13
CA TYR A 213 12.01 -8.56 -15.24
C TYR A 213 11.07 -9.41 -14.39
N ALA A 214 10.90 -9.01 -13.13
CA ALA A 214 9.90 -9.59 -12.23
C ALA A 214 8.51 -8.98 -12.46
N SER A 215 7.52 -9.65 -11.90
CA SER A 215 6.18 -9.12 -11.63
C SER A 215 5.87 -9.28 -10.14
N GLU A 216 4.62 -9.14 -9.74
CA GLU A 216 4.17 -9.47 -8.39
C GLU A 216 4.60 -10.89 -8.02
N THR A 217 5.30 -11.05 -6.89
CA THR A 217 5.93 -12.31 -6.52
C THR A 217 5.18 -12.96 -5.36
N VAL A 218 4.32 -13.90 -5.68
CA VAL A 218 3.49 -14.61 -4.69
C VAL A 218 4.32 -15.65 -3.93
N PHE A 219 4.25 -15.60 -2.59
CA PHE A 219 4.87 -16.61 -1.74
C PHE A 219 3.99 -17.86 -1.61
N ALA A 220 4.56 -19.03 -1.87
CA ALA A 220 3.94 -20.33 -1.70
C ALA A 220 4.61 -21.12 -0.56
N PRO A 221 3.97 -21.26 0.62
CA PRO A 221 4.57 -22.02 1.72
C PRO A 221 4.69 -23.50 1.39
N ARG A 222 5.69 -24.17 1.95
CA ARG A 222 5.77 -25.65 1.89
C ARG A 222 4.56 -26.29 2.57
N SER A 223 4.25 -27.51 2.20
CA SER A 223 3.14 -28.28 2.80
C SER A 223 3.30 -28.50 4.32
N SER A 224 4.52 -28.45 4.84
CA SER A 224 4.83 -28.53 6.27
C SER A 224 5.94 -27.51 6.61
N PRO A 225 5.62 -26.22 6.63
CA PRO A 225 6.62 -25.17 6.81
C PRO A 225 7.18 -25.20 8.25
N ARG A 226 8.49 -24.98 8.38
CA ARG A 226 9.21 -24.91 9.67
C ARG A 226 9.31 -23.48 10.20
N SER A 227 9.12 -22.51 9.34
CA SER A 227 9.11 -21.06 9.63
C SER A 227 8.17 -20.35 8.68
N GLU A 228 7.88 -19.08 8.93
CA GLU A 228 7.02 -18.25 8.08
C GLU A 228 7.53 -18.17 6.63
N ASP A 229 8.85 -18.13 6.47
CA ASP A 229 9.57 -17.99 5.20
C ASP A 229 9.99 -19.31 4.56
N ASP A 230 9.57 -20.47 5.09
CA ASP A 230 9.85 -21.78 4.49
C ASP A 230 8.91 -22.08 3.33
N GLY A 231 9.33 -21.66 2.13
CA GLY A 231 8.51 -21.75 0.92
C GLY A 231 9.25 -21.40 -0.35
N TYR A 232 8.50 -20.95 -1.34
CA TYR A 232 8.96 -20.62 -2.69
C TYR A 232 8.37 -19.28 -3.14
N LEU A 233 9.12 -18.61 -4.01
CA LEU A 233 8.69 -17.42 -4.75
C LEU A 233 8.55 -17.74 -6.23
#